data_a51a204503ad1afbc900db1f7f58b91b
#
_entry.id   a51a204503ad1afbc900db1f7f58b91b
#
_cell.length_a   1.000
_cell.length_b   1.000
_cell.length_c   1.000
_cell.angle_alpha   90.00
_cell.angle_beta   90.00
_cell.angle_gamma   90.00
#
_symmetry.space_group_name_H-M   'P 1'
#
loop_
_entity.id
_entity.type
_entity.pdbx_description
1 polymer ?
#
loop_
_entity_poly.entity_id
_entity_poly.type
_entity_poly.pdbx_seq_one_letter_code
_entity_poly.pdbx_strand_id
1 'polypeptide(L)'
;MEGEIRIAGAKNSALPIMAATLLTQETVQICNLPHLYDITTMLELLGCMGVQPVVDEKLNVEVNSSTIEHFSAPYELVKTMRASILVLGPLLTRYGKAEVALPGGCAIGSRPVNLHISALKAMGADIVVEDGYIKASVDGQLRGANIFMDLVTVTGTENVMMAATLADGQTIIENAAREPEVVDLANCLVKMGAEIAGQGTDTIVINGVKDLFGCSYSVMPDRIETGTYLIAAAATRGYIKVKDTRPDILESVLSKLEQAGAHINIGENWIELDMQGKRPKAVSVRTAPYPAFPTDMQAQFTALNSVAVGTGSITETVFENRFMHVHEMNRMGASIRVEGNTVIVDGVDSLKGAPVMATDLRASASLIIAGLVSGNETCVDRIYHIDRGYECIEEKLQLLGARIRRVPS
;
A
#
# COMPACT_ATOMS: atom_id res chain seq x y z
N MET A 1 11.73 23.14 -3.44
CA MET A 1 11.59 22.10 -4.49
C MET A 1 10.83 22.72 -5.64
N GLU A 2 11.24 22.43 -6.89
CA GLU A 2 10.58 22.92 -8.09
C GLU A 2 10.82 21.93 -9.24
N GLY A 3 9.77 21.51 -9.96
CA GLY A 3 9.92 20.59 -11.09
C GLY A 3 8.71 19.69 -11.31
N GLU A 4 8.90 18.68 -12.16
CA GLU A 4 7.87 17.69 -12.45
C GLU A 4 8.42 16.26 -12.36
N ILE A 5 7.56 15.34 -11.91
CA ILE A 5 7.86 13.90 -11.84
C ILE A 5 6.68 13.07 -12.31
N ARG A 6 6.96 11.81 -12.63
CA ARG A 6 5.95 10.77 -12.90
C ARG A 6 5.79 9.86 -11.71
N ILE A 7 4.56 9.41 -11.48
CA ILE A 7 4.22 8.48 -10.42
C ILE A 7 4.26 7.06 -10.97
N ALA A 8 4.84 6.16 -10.18
CA ALA A 8 4.89 4.74 -10.48
C ALA A 8 3.56 4.03 -10.16
N GLY A 9 3.44 2.78 -10.58
CA GLY A 9 2.30 1.96 -10.21
C GLY A 9 2.20 1.72 -8.69
N ALA A 10 0.97 1.56 -8.21
CA ALA A 10 0.71 1.37 -6.79
C ALA A 10 1.16 -0.02 -6.32
N LYS A 11 2.10 -0.04 -5.36
CA LYS A 11 2.54 -1.29 -4.73
C LYS A 11 1.38 -2.11 -4.18
N ASN A 12 0.48 -1.45 -3.45
CA ASN A 12 -0.62 -2.10 -2.77
C ASN A 12 -1.71 -2.62 -3.72
N SER A 13 -1.68 -2.20 -4.98
CA SER A 13 -2.49 -2.75 -6.08
C SER A 13 -1.73 -3.86 -6.84
N ALA A 14 -0.44 -3.65 -7.07
CA ALA A 14 0.40 -4.60 -7.81
C ALA A 14 0.46 -5.98 -7.13
N LEU A 15 0.66 -6.02 -5.80
CA LEU A 15 0.82 -7.26 -5.06
C LEU A 15 -0.42 -8.19 -5.13
N PRO A 16 -1.66 -7.72 -4.89
CA PRO A 16 -2.84 -8.57 -5.07
C PRO A 16 -3.09 -8.95 -6.53
N ILE A 17 -2.79 -8.07 -7.51
CA ILE A 17 -2.89 -8.40 -8.95
C ILE A 17 -1.89 -9.49 -9.33
N MET A 18 -0.66 -9.46 -8.80
CA MET A 18 0.31 -10.54 -8.99
C MET A 18 -0.18 -11.85 -8.37
N ALA A 19 -0.78 -11.83 -7.17
CA ALA A 19 -1.38 -13.02 -6.57
C ALA A 19 -2.57 -13.55 -7.40
N ALA A 20 -3.37 -12.68 -8.02
CA ALA A 20 -4.50 -13.05 -8.87
C ALA A 20 -4.08 -13.84 -10.12
N THR A 21 -2.83 -13.71 -10.58
CA THR A 21 -2.31 -14.52 -11.71
C THR A 21 -2.36 -16.02 -11.44
N LEU A 22 -2.37 -16.43 -10.17
CA LEU A 22 -2.54 -17.83 -9.76
C LEU A 22 -3.91 -18.41 -10.11
N LEU A 23 -4.90 -17.57 -10.42
CA LEU A 23 -6.28 -17.99 -10.72
C LEU A 23 -6.50 -18.50 -12.14
N THR A 24 -5.53 -18.33 -13.06
CA THR A 24 -5.64 -18.78 -14.45
C THR A 24 -4.41 -19.57 -14.90
N GLN A 25 -4.57 -20.43 -15.92
CA GLN A 25 -3.44 -21.11 -16.59
C GLN A 25 -2.89 -20.29 -17.77
N GLU A 26 -3.63 -19.27 -18.17
CA GLU A 26 -3.24 -18.43 -19.29
C GLU A 26 -2.28 -17.33 -18.80
N THR A 27 -1.54 -16.77 -19.74
CA THR A 27 -0.58 -15.70 -19.43
C THR A 27 -1.30 -14.41 -19.07
N VAL A 28 -0.94 -13.84 -17.93
CA VAL A 28 -1.35 -12.50 -17.49
C VAL A 28 -0.16 -11.56 -17.64
N GLN A 29 -0.33 -10.50 -18.43
CA GLN A 29 0.66 -9.44 -18.57
C GLN A 29 0.30 -8.28 -17.64
N ILE A 30 1.21 -7.93 -16.72
CA ILE A 30 1.03 -6.84 -15.77
C ILE A 30 1.95 -5.69 -16.18
N CYS A 31 1.37 -4.54 -16.47
CA CYS A 31 2.07 -3.32 -16.86
C CYS A 31 2.10 -2.31 -15.71
N ASN A 32 2.98 -1.32 -15.79
CA ASN A 32 3.15 -0.26 -14.79
C ASN A 32 3.47 -0.81 -13.38
N LEU A 33 4.25 -1.88 -13.30
CA LEU A 33 4.74 -2.37 -12.00
C LEU A 33 5.85 -1.46 -11.48
N PRO A 34 5.81 -1.05 -10.19
CA PRO A 34 6.88 -0.27 -9.61
C PRO A 34 8.11 -1.14 -9.34
N HIS A 35 9.31 -0.58 -9.51
CA HIS A 35 10.55 -1.27 -9.18
C HIS A 35 10.82 -1.20 -7.67
N LEU A 36 10.22 -2.12 -6.91
CA LEU A 36 10.26 -2.17 -5.46
C LEU A 36 10.70 -3.53 -4.94
N TYR A 37 11.31 -3.54 -3.76
CA TYR A 37 11.73 -4.78 -3.10
C TYR A 37 10.55 -5.75 -2.88
N ASP A 38 9.38 -5.25 -2.47
CA ASP A 38 8.20 -6.10 -2.25
C ASP A 38 7.70 -6.75 -3.57
N ILE A 39 7.86 -6.09 -4.72
CA ILE A 39 7.53 -6.67 -6.04
C ILE A 39 8.48 -7.81 -6.38
N THR A 40 9.77 -7.62 -6.18
CA THR A 40 10.79 -8.68 -6.38
C THR A 40 10.49 -9.87 -5.47
N THR A 41 10.19 -9.64 -4.19
CA THR A 41 9.81 -10.71 -3.24
C THR A 41 8.56 -11.48 -3.69
N MET A 42 7.55 -10.80 -4.28
CA MET A 42 6.37 -11.48 -4.81
C MET A 42 6.72 -12.33 -6.04
N LEU A 43 7.59 -11.85 -6.92
CA LEU A 43 8.08 -12.64 -8.06
C LEU A 43 8.85 -13.87 -7.59
N GLU A 44 9.70 -13.75 -6.57
CA GLU A 44 10.41 -14.87 -5.94
C GLU A 44 9.43 -15.86 -5.32
N LEU A 45 8.38 -15.39 -4.64
CA LEU A 45 7.34 -16.24 -4.06
C LEU A 45 6.60 -17.05 -5.13
N LEU A 46 6.19 -16.40 -6.22
CA LEU A 46 5.58 -17.08 -7.37
C LEU A 46 6.55 -18.09 -8.01
N GLY A 47 7.83 -17.70 -8.12
CA GLY A 47 8.89 -18.59 -8.59
C GLY A 47 9.06 -19.86 -7.74
N CYS A 48 9.01 -19.73 -6.40
CA CYS A 48 9.04 -20.87 -5.47
C CYS A 48 7.84 -21.82 -5.65
N MET A 49 6.73 -21.34 -6.19
CA MET A 49 5.55 -22.14 -6.51
C MET A 49 5.66 -22.87 -7.87
N GLY A 50 6.70 -22.58 -8.66
CA GLY A 50 6.89 -23.14 -10.01
C GLY A 50 6.43 -22.22 -11.13
N VAL A 51 6.02 -21.00 -10.85
CA VAL A 51 5.70 -19.98 -11.85
C VAL A 51 6.99 -19.39 -12.42
N GLN A 52 7.02 -19.15 -13.73
CA GLN A 52 8.16 -18.50 -14.40
C GLN A 52 7.77 -17.11 -14.89
N PRO A 53 7.97 -16.07 -14.08
CA PRO A 53 7.71 -14.70 -14.51
C PRO A 53 8.78 -14.24 -15.51
N VAL A 54 8.35 -13.56 -16.56
CA VAL A 54 9.22 -12.95 -17.57
C VAL A 54 9.06 -11.43 -17.47
N VAL A 55 10.17 -10.73 -17.25
CA VAL A 55 10.20 -9.26 -17.18
C VAL A 55 10.72 -8.71 -18.50
N ASP A 56 9.98 -7.80 -19.14
CA ASP A 56 10.41 -7.14 -20.37
C ASP A 56 11.27 -5.89 -20.09
N GLU A 57 11.80 -5.29 -21.15
CA GLU A 57 12.64 -4.07 -21.06
C GLU A 57 11.89 -2.84 -20.52
N LYS A 58 10.56 -2.87 -20.50
CA LYS A 58 9.70 -1.80 -19.96
C LYS A 58 9.23 -2.10 -18.55
N LEU A 59 9.79 -3.13 -17.89
CA LEU A 59 9.37 -3.63 -16.59
C LEU A 59 7.92 -4.15 -16.53
N ASN A 60 7.33 -4.50 -17.68
CA ASN A 60 6.12 -5.29 -17.65
C ASN A 60 6.47 -6.73 -17.31
N VAL A 61 5.59 -7.38 -16.58
CA VAL A 61 5.81 -8.76 -16.15
C VAL A 61 4.74 -9.66 -16.76
N GLU A 62 5.16 -10.68 -17.48
CA GLU A 62 4.29 -11.77 -17.93
C GLU A 62 4.38 -12.91 -16.94
N VAL A 63 3.23 -13.36 -16.47
CA VAL A 63 3.11 -14.47 -15.50
C VAL A 63 2.24 -15.56 -16.11
N ASN A 64 2.79 -16.78 -16.17
CA ASN A 64 2.06 -17.95 -16.59
C ASN A 64 2.07 -18.99 -15.46
N SER A 65 0.91 -19.27 -14.92
CA SER A 65 0.73 -20.15 -13.76
C SER A 65 0.31 -21.58 -14.12
N SER A 66 0.56 -22.01 -15.37
CA SER A 66 0.26 -23.38 -15.82
C SER A 66 1.20 -24.45 -15.23
N THR A 67 2.39 -24.02 -14.75
CA THR A 67 3.47 -24.89 -14.27
C THR A 67 3.59 -24.93 -12.74
N ILE A 68 2.55 -24.50 -12.01
CA ILE A 68 2.57 -24.56 -10.55
C ILE A 68 2.66 -26.01 -10.06
N GLU A 69 3.64 -26.27 -9.21
CA GLU A 69 3.88 -27.56 -8.56
C GLU A 69 3.80 -27.49 -7.03
N HIS A 70 4.03 -26.30 -6.45
CA HIS A 70 4.07 -26.08 -5.01
C HIS A 70 3.00 -25.07 -4.57
N PHE A 71 2.28 -25.41 -3.50
CA PHE A 71 1.16 -24.61 -2.96
C PHE A 71 1.52 -24.04 -1.60
N SER A 72 2.80 -23.69 -1.41
CA SER A 72 3.34 -23.23 -0.13
C SER A 72 4.02 -21.87 -0.27
N ALA A 73 3.76 -20.98 0.70
CA ALA A 73 4.47 -19.72 0.89
C ALA A 73 5.38 -19.82 2.12
N PRO A 74 6.71 -19.98 1.93
CA PRO A 74 7.64 -20.26 3.01
C PRO A 74 7.89 -19.06 3.91
N TYR A 75 8.19 -19.30 5.19
CA TYR A 75 8.41 -18.29 6.21
C TYR A 75 9.45 -17.24 5.81
N GLU A 76 10.55 -17.64 5.15
CA GLU A 76 11.64 -16.72 4.75
C GLU A 76 11.17 -15.58 3.85
N LEU A 77 10.19 -15.81 2.97
CA LEU A 77 9.59 -14.77 2.12
C LEU A 77 8.44 -14.04 2.84
N VAL A 78 7.59 -14.78 3.55
CA VAL A 78 6.42 -14.20 4.24
C VAL A 78 6.84 -13.24 5.35
N LYS A 79 7.93 -13.52 6.09
CA LYS A 79 8.42 -12.64 7.16
C LYS A 79 8.83 -11.25 6.67
N THR A 80 9.27 -11.15 5.41
CA THR A 80 9.71 -9.89 4.80
C THR A 80 8.57 -9.12 4.16
N MET A 81 7.53 -9.84 3.67
CA MET A 81 6.41 -9.25 2.94
C MET A 81 5.08 -9.86 3.40
N ARG A 82 4.35 -9.16 4.27
CA ARG A 82 3.04 -9.62 4.79
C ARG A 82 1.99 -9.87 3.71
N ALA A 83 2.07 -9.17 2.57
CA ALA A 83 1.17 -9.37 1.43
C ALA A 83 1.24 -10.79 0.84
N SER A 84 2.24 -11.59 1.22
CA SER A 84 2.31 -13.02 0.87
C SER A 84 1.08 -13.83 1.29
N ILE A 85 0.32 -13.35 2.29
CA ILE A 85 -0.97 -13.95 2.68
C ILE A 85 -1.99 -13.96 1.53
N LEU A 86 -1.85 -13.07 0.54
CA LEU A 86 -2.77 -12.94 -0.59
C LEU A 86 -2.78 -14.14 -1.54
N VAL A 87 -1.76 -15.00 -1.48
CA VAL A 87 -1.76 -16.24 -2.29
C VAL A 87 -2.68 -17.32 -1.71
N LEU A 88 -3.14 -17.18 -0.45
CA LEU A 88 -3.97 -18.16 0.24
C LEU A 88 -5.29 -18.43 -0.50
N GLY A 89 -6.06 -17.38 -0.82
CA GLY A 89 -7.34 -17.49 -1.54
C GLY A 89 -7.20 -18.09 -2.92
N PRO A 90 -6.34 -17.55 -3.80
CA PRO A 90 -6.08 -18.10 -5.12
C PRO A 90 -5.65 -19.57 -5.11
N LEU A 91 -4.69 -19.96 -4.27
CA LEU A 91 -4.24 -21.35 -4.18
C LEU A 91 -5.37 -22.28 -3.71
N LEU A 92 -6.10 -21.86 -2.69
CA LEU A 92 -7.18 -22.69 -2.13
C LEU A 92 -8.32 -22.87 -3.13
N THR A 93 -8.78 -21.81 -3.79
CA THR A 93 -9.93 -21.89 -4.69
C THR A 93 -9.62 -22.66 -5.98
N ARG A 94 -8.39 -22.56 -6.49
CA ARG A 94 -8.00 -23.19 -7.76
C ARG A 94 -7.43 -24.58 -7.59
N TYR A 95 -6.65 -24.82 -6.52
CA TYR A 95 -5.91 -26.08 -6.34
C TYR A 95 -6.42 -26.91 -5.16
N GLY A 96 -7.38 -26.40 -4.40
CA GLY A 96 -7.98 -27.10 -3.27
C GLY A 96 -7.08 -27.16 -2.02
N LYS A 97 -5.89 -26.60 -2.05
CA LYS A 97 -4.94 -26.61 -0.92
C LYS A 97 -3.99 -25.41 -0.94
N ALA A 98 -3.60 -24.94 0.24
CA ALA A 98 -2.59 -23.91 0.41
C ALA A 98 -1.91 -24.07 1.77
N GLU A 99 -0.62 -23.77 1.83
CA GLU A 99 0.15 -23.69 3.06
C GLU A 99 0.91 -22.36 3.08
N VAL A 100 0.51 -21.45 3.97
CA VAL A 100 1.09 -20.11 4.02
C VAL A 100 1.64 -19.86 5.41
N ALA A 101 2.91 -19.51 5.51
CA ALA A 101 3.50 -19.16 6.80
C ALA A 101 2.76 -17.97 7.42
N LEU A 102 2.61 -17.99 8.74
CA LEU A 102 2.07 -16.84 9.46
C LEU A 102 3.01 -15.64 9.28
N PRO A 103 2.49 -14.50 8.85
CA PRO A 103 3.30 -13.31 8.76
C PRO A 103 3.78 -12.92 10.17
N GLY A 104 5.08 -12.60 10.30
CA GLY A 104 5.66 -12.12 11.55
C GLY A 104 4.95 -10.88 12.10
N GLY A 105 5.25 -10.50 13.33
CA GLY A 105 4.74 -9.29 13.97
C GLY A 105 5.03 -8.04 13.12
N CYS A 106 4.12 -7.07 13.15
CA CYS A 106 4.28 -5.79 12.45
C CYS A 106 4.62 -4.70 13.48
N ALA A 107 5.62 -3.88 13.18
CA ALA A 107 6.02 -2.78 14.06
C ALA A 107 4.90 -1.76 14.30
N ILE A 108 3.99 -1.59 13.33
CA ILE A 108 2.92 -0.59 13.38
C ILE A 108 1.62 -1.05 14.06
N GLY A 109 1.48 -2.36 14.39
CA GLY A 109 0.30 -2.86 15.08
C GLY A 109 -0.13 -4.27 14.67
N SER A 110 -1.16 -4.77 15.35
CA SER A 110 -1.73 -6.08 15.06
C SER A 110 -2.46 -6.08 13.71
N ARG A 111 -2.25 -7.12 12.94
CA ARG A 111 -2.96 -7.37 11.68
C ARG A 111 -3.40 -8.82 11.66
N PRO A 112 -4.52 -9.12 12.32
CA PRO A 112 -4.94 -10.50 12.52
C PRO A 112 -5.30 -11.17 11.20
N VAL A 113 -4.75 -12.38 10.98
CA VAL A 113 -5.09 -13.23 9.82
C VAL A 113 -6.39 -13.99 10.01
N ASN A 114 -6.97 -13.94 11.21
CA ASN A 114 -8.22 -14.63 11.55
C ASN A 114 -9.40 -14.20 10.66
N LEU A 115 -9.44 -12.95 10.18
CA LEU A 115 -10.48 -12.49 9.25
C LEU A 115 -10.41 -13.22 7.90
N HIS A 116 -9.22 -13.49 7.39
CA HIS A 116 -9.03 -14.31 6.20
C HIS A 116 -9.50 -15.75 6.45
N ILE A 117 -9.08 -16.33 7.59
CA ILE A 117 -9.39 -17.70 7.97
C ILE A 117 -10.89 -17.90 8.17
N SER A 118 -11.55 -17.01 8.93
CA SER A 118 -13.00 -17.11 9.19
C SER A 118 -13.82 -17.01 7.92
N ALA A 119 -13.45 -16.11 7.01
CA ALA A 119 -14.13 -15.93 5.73
C ALA A 119 -13.99 -17.17 4.83
N LEU A 120 -12.78 -17.70 4.69
CA LEU A 120 -12.55 -18.91 3.88
C LEU A 120 -13.19 -20.16 4.48
N LYS A 121 -13.26 -20.27 5.84
CA LYS A 121 -14.02 -21.33 6.51
C LYS A 121 -15.53 -21.21 6.23
N ALA A 122 -16.07 -20.00 6.20
CA ALA A 122 -17.47 -19.78 5.81
C ALA A 122 -17.75 -20.23 4.36
N MET A 123 -16.76 -20.20 3.49
CA MET A 123 -16.82 -20.73 2.13
C MET A 123 -16.58 -22.25 2.04
N GLY A 124 -16.42 -22.94 3.17
CA GLY A 124 -16.29 -24.39 3.24
C GLY A 124 -14.85 -24.92 3.30
N ALA A 125 -13.86 -24.07 3.51
CA ALA A 125 -12.48 -24.51 3.70
C ALA A 125 -12.24 -25.14 5.07
N ASP A 126 -11.46 -26.20 5.12
CA ASP A 126 -10.85 -26.72 6.36
C ASP A 126 -9.48 -26.04 6.56
N ILE A 127 -9.35 -25.30 7.65
CA ILE A 127 -8.15 -24.51 7.93
C ILE A 127 -7.69 -24.74 9.36
N VAL A 128 -6.44 -25.14 9.50
CA VAL A 128 -5.74 -25.24 10.79
C VAL A 128 -4.53 -24.31 10.79
N VAL A 129 -4.18 -23.80 11.98
CA VAL A 129 -2.94 -23.05 12.20
C VAL A 129 -2.04 -23.93 13.06
N GLU A 130 -0.96 -24.39 12.46
CA GLU A 130 -0.05 -25.36 13.09
C GLU A 130 1.40 -25.08 12.64
N ASP A 131 2.35 -25.24 13.54
CA ASP A 131 3.79 -25.05 13.28
C ASP A 131 4.15 -23.70 12.67
N GLY A 132 3.36 -22.66 12.93
CA GLY A 132 3.57 -21.33 12.37
C GLY A 132 3.05 -21.17 10.93
N TYR A 133 2.24 -22.11 10.43
CA TYR A 133 1.62 -22.07 9.11
C TYR A 133 0.10 -22.12 9.18
N ILE A 134 -0.53 -21.45 8.22
CA ILE A 134 -1.95 -21.62 7.87
C ILE A 134 -1.98 -22.75 6.85
N LYS A 135 -2.51 -23.91 7.23
CA LYS A 135 -2.72 -25.05 6.35
C LYS A 135 -4.20 -25.11 6.00
N ALA A 136 -4.51 -24.90 4.73
CA ALA A 136 -5.87 -24.82 4.22
C ALA A 136 -6.12 -25.87 3.15
N SER A 137 -7.31 -26.48 3.20
CA SER A 137 -7.78 -27.42 2.16
C SER A 137 -9.29 -27.28 1.99
N VAL A 138 -9.79 -27.77 0.84
CA VAL A 138 -11.22 -27.89 0.58
C VAL A 138 -11.50 -29.22 -0.13
N ASP A 139 -12.56 -29.89 0.28
CA ASP A 139 -13.05 -31.08 -0.42
C ASP A 139 -13.97 -30.64 -1.57
N GLY A 140 -13.47 -30.81 -2.79
CA GLY A 140 -14.11 -30.31 -4.01
C GLY A 140 -13.82 -28.84 -4.28
N GLN A 141 -14.82 -27.96 -4.16
CA GLN A 141 -14.75 -26.55 -4.54
C GLN A 141 -15.24 -25.67 -3.39
N LEU A 142 -14.66 -24.49 -3.22
CA LEU A 142 -15.21 -23.49 -2.32
C LEU A 142 -16.64 -23.12 -2.74
N ARG A 143 -17.48 -22.77 -1.77
CA ARG A 143 -18.87 -22.40 -2.01
C ARG A 143 -19.07 -20.93 -1.73
N GLY A 144 -19.95 -20.30 -2.49
CA GLY A 144 -20.41 -18.93 -2.23
C GLY A 144 -21.00 -18.81 -0.83
N ALA A 145 -20.75 -17.68 -0.17
CA ALA A 145 -21.18 -17.41 1.20
C ALA A 145 -21.48 -15.93 1.42
N ASN A 146 -22.31 -15.62 2.41
CA ASN A 146 -22.44 -14.26 2.94
C ASN A 146 -21.39 -14.05 4.02
N ILE A 147 -20.49 -13.11 3.81
CA ILE A 147 -19.33 -12.86 4.65
C ILE A 147 -19.39 -11.41 5.15
N PHE A 148 -19.57 -11.25 6.47
CA PHE A 148 -19.46 -9.96 7.13
C PHE A 148 -18.05 -9.80 7.70
N MET A 149 -17.34 -8.73 7.30
CA MET A 149 -16.03 -8.40 7.84
C MET A 149 -16.18 -7.64 9.15
N ASP A 150 -15.85 -8.26 10.28
CA ASP A 150 -15.95 -7.62 11.62
C ASP A 150 -15.14 -6.32 11.71
N LEU A 151 -14.05 -6.24 10.95
CA LEU A 151 -13.25 -5.04 10.73
C LEU A 151 -13.00 -4.86 9.23
N VAL A 152 -13.03 -3.62 8.76
CA VAL A 152 -12.62 -3.31 7.39
C VAL A 152 -11.15 -3.71 7.21
N THR A 153 -10.90 -4.62 6.29
CA THR A 153 -9.56 -5.12 5.98
C THR A 153 -9.33 -5.17 4.48
N VAL A 154 -8.31 -4.48 4.01
CA VAL A 154 -7.94 -4.44 2.59
C VAL A 154 -7.56 -5.84 2.11
N THR A 155 -6.51 -6.43 2.69
CA THR A 155 -6.02 -7.75 2.27
C THR A 155 -7.02 -8.87 2.53
N GLY A 156 -7.88 -8.75 3.56
CA GLY A 156 -8.97 -9.70 3.80
C GLY A 156 -10.01 -9.65 2.69
N THR A 157 -10.46 -8.45 2.31
CA THR A 157 -11.39 -8.25 1.19
C THR A 157 -10.80 -8.78 -0.12
N GLU A 158 -9.54 -8.43 -0.43
CA GLU A 158 -8.83 -8.89 -1.63
C GLU A 158 -8.72 -10.41 -1.70
N ASN A 159 -8.32 -11.05 -0.61
CA ASN A 159 -8.12 -12.49 -0.55
C ASN A 159 -9.43 -13.27 -0.73
N VAL A 160 -10.49 -12.82 -0.06
CA VAL A 160 -11.83 -13.41 -0.19
C VAL A 160 -12.41 -13.16 -1.58
N MET A 161 -12.23 -11.95 -2.13
CA MET A 161 -12.67 -11.63 -3.49
C MET A 161 -12.02 -12.56 -4.51
N MET A 162 -10.70 -12.77 -4.44
CA MET A 162 -9.99 -13.71 -5.31
C MET A 162 -10.50 -15.15 -5.14
N ALA A 163 -10.68 -15.61 -3.90
CA ALA A 163 -11.20 -16.94 -3.62
C ALA A 163 -12.62 -17.15 -4.18
N ALA A 164 -13.46 -16.13 -4.09
CA ALA A 164 -14.85 -16.18 -4.53
C ALA A 164 -15.03 -16.25 -6.06
N THR A 165 -14.04 -15.80 -6.83
CA THR A 165 -14.14 -15.79 -8.32
C THR A 165 -14.35 -17.15 -8.93
N LEU A 166 -13.80 -18.22 -8.32
CA LEU A 166 -13.91 -19.60 -8.79
C LEU A 166 -14.74 -20.48 -7.83
N ALA A 167 -15.43 -19.89 -6.84
CA ALA A 167 -16.29 -20.66 -5.93
C ALA A 167 -17.62 -21.06 -6.59
N ASP A 168 -18.25 -22.12 -6.10
CA ASP A 168 -19.59 -22.53 -6.56
C ASP A 168 -20.65 -21.61 -5.95
N GLY A 169 -21.36 -20.84 -6.78
CA GLY A 169 -22.43 -19.94 -6.38
C GLY A 169 -21.97 -18.49 -6.13
N GLN A 170 -22.80 -17.74 -5.41
CA GLN A 170 -22.58 -16.30 -5.14
C GLN A 170 -21.97 -16.07 -3.77
N THR A 171 -20.98 -15.19 -3.71
CA THR A 171 -20.41 -14.65 -2.47
C THR A 171 -20.77 -13.19 -2.32
N ILE A 172 -21.20 -12.78 -1.12
CA ILE A 172 -21.45 -11.40 -0.75
C ILE A 172 -20.49 -11.04 0.38
N ILE A 173 -19.67 -10.01 0.17
CA ILE A 173 -18.76 -9.47 1.18
C ILE A 173 -19.38 -8.16 1.69
N GLU A 174 -19.80 -8.14 2.95
CA GLU A 174 -20.32 -6.95 3.64
C GLU A 174 -19.25 -6.33 4.52
N ASN A 175 -19.29 -5.02 4.73
CA ASN A 175 -18.25 -4.22 5.38
C ASN A 175 -16.87 -4.39 4.70
N ALA A 176 -16.90 -4.51 3.38
CA ALA A 176 -15.71 -4.64 2.53
C ALA A 176 -14.86 -3.37 2.55
N ALA A 177 -13.56 -3.53 2.32
CA ALA A 177 -12.65 -2.42 2.08
C ALA A 177 -12.99 -1.74 0.74
N ARG A 178 -12.94 -0.41 0.73
CA ARG A 178 -13.35 0.45 -0.40
C ARG A 178 -12.17 1.12 -1.09
N GLU A 179 -10.96 0.81 -0.65
CA GLU A 179 -9.72 1.40 -1.14
C GLU A 179 -9.62 1.25 -2.66
N PRO A 180 -9.07 2.27 -3.36
CA PRO A 180 -8.87 2.23 -4.81
C PRO A 180 -8.09 1.01 -5.29
N GLU A 181 -7.19 0.49 -4.46
CA GLU A 181 -6.40 -0.71 -4.73
C GLU A 181 -7.26 -1.98 -4.80
N VAL A 182 -8.31 -2.06 -3.95
CA VAL A 182 -9.31 -3.14 -3.98
C VAL A 182 -10.14 -3.07 -5.25
N VAL A 183 -10.51 -1.85 -5.67
CA VAL A 183 -11.22 -1.61 -6.94
C VAL A 183 -10.36 -1.99 -8.13
N ASP A 184 -9.07 -1.69 -8.09
CA ASP A 184 -8.13 -2.03 -9.16
C ASP A 184 -7.96 -3.55 -9.32
N LEU A 185 -7.84 -4.28 -8.20
CA LEU A 185 -7.86 -5.75 -8.21
C LEU A 185 -9.16 -6.28 -8.83
N ALA A 186 -10.32 -5.76 -8.39
CA ALA A 186 -11.62 -6.18 -8.91
C ALA A 186 -11.71 -5.97 -10.44
N ASN A 187 -11.23 -4.82 -10.93
CA ASN A 187 -11.20 -4.51 -12.36
C ASN A 187 -10.27 -5.46 -13.13
N CYS A 188 -9.13 -5.83 -12.55
CA CYS A 188 -8.24 -6.85 -13.14
C CYS A 188 -8.94 -8.20 -13.22
N LEU A 189 -9.58 -8.66 -12.14
CA LEU A 189 -10.33 -9.91 -12.10
C LEU A 189 -11.50 -9.93 -13.10
N VAL A 190 -12.24 -8.82 -13.23
CA VAL A 190 -13.30 -8.67 -14.25
C VAL A 190 -12.71 -8.78 -15.65
N LYS A 191 -11.54 -8.19 -15.91
CA LYS A 191 -10.84 -8.33 -17.20
C LYS A 191 -10.37 -9.75 -17.46
N MET A 192 -10.11 -10.53 -16.41
CA MET A 192 -9.84 -11.95 -16.49
C MET A 192 -11.10 -12.80 -16.69
N GLY A 193 -12.30 -12.22 -16.63
CA GLY A 193 -13.58 -12.91 -16.83
C GLY A 193 -14.40 -13.14 -15.54
N ALA A 194 -14.01 -12.57 -14.40
CA ALA A 194 -14.79 -12.66 -13.17
C ALA A 194 -16.06 -11.81 -13.24
N GLU A 195 -17.11 -12.24 -12.54
CA GLU A 195 -18.36 -11.52 -12.37
C GLU A 195 -18.40 -10.85 -10.99
N ILE A 196 -17.99 -9.58 -10.92
CA ILE A 196 -17.90 -8.79 -9.68
C ILE A 196 -18.70 -7.51 -9.83
N ALA A 197 -19.48 -7.17 -8.80
CA ALA A 197 -20.23 -5.92 -8.70
C ALA A 197 -20.09 -5.31 -7.30
N GLY A 198 -20.24 -3.98 -7.18
CA GLY A 198 -20.19 -3.28 -5.91
C GLY A 198 -18.78 -2.93 -5.41
N GLN A 199 -17.73 -3.18 -6.19
CA GLN A 199 -16.36 -2.76 -5.84
C GLN A 199 -16.31 -1.24 -5.62
N GLY A 200 -15.62 -0.81 -4.55
CA GLY A 200 -15.60 0.59 -4.11
C GLY A 200 -16.77 0.98 -3.20
N THR A 201 -17.71 0.07 -2.96
CA THR A 201 -18.74 0.21 -1.93
C THR A 201 -18.41 -0.71 -0.73
N ASP A 202 -19.21 -0.64 0.32
CA ASP A 202 -19.09 -1.53 1.50
C ASP A 202 -19.63 -2.94 1.26
N THR A 203 -20.25 -3.19 0.11
CA THR A 203 -20.83 -4.48 -0.25
C THR A 203 -20.37 -4.90 -1.65
N ILE A 204 -19.65 -6.01 -1.72
CA ILE A 204 -19.16 -6.59 -2.98
C ILE A 204 -19.86 -7.91 -3.22
N VAL A 205 -20.41 -8.08 -4.42
CA VAL A 205 -21.08 -9.31 -4.86
C VAL A 205 -20.25 -9.97 -5.95
N ILE A 206 -19.90 -11.25 -5.75
CA ILE A 206 -19.12 -12.04 -6.68
C ILE A 206 -19.90 -13.29 -7.05
N ASN A 207 -20.16 -13.49 -8.33
CA ASN A 207 -20.68 -14.76 -8.85
C ASN A 207 -19.49 -15.60 -9.32
N GLY A 208 -19.33 -16.78 -8.74
CA GLY A 208 -18.24 -17.67 -9.13
C GLY A 208 -18.39 -18.11 -10.57
N VAL A 209 -17.28 -18.15 -11.30
CA VAL A 209 -17.19 -18.59 -12.68
C VAL A 209 -16.38 -19.89 -12.78
N LYS A 210 -16.54 -20.61 -13.89
CA LYS A 210 -15.83 -21.87 -14.08
C LYS A 210 -14.33 -21.69 -14.31
N ASP A 211 -13.98 -20.71 -15.12
CA ASP A 211 -12.59 -20.46 -15.54
C ASP A 211 -12.34 -18.95 -15.61
N LEU A 212 -11.11 -18.55 -15.34
CA LEU A 212 -10.58 -17.21 -15.60
C LEU A 212 -9.52 -17.28 -16.70
N PHE A 213 -9.38 -16.19 -17.45
CA PHE A 213 -8.56 -16.10 -18.64
C PHE A 213 -7.37 -15.18 -18.46
N GLY A 214 -6.39 -15.30 -19.37
CA GLY A 214 -5.27 -14.36 -19.46
C GLY A 214 -5.73 -12.96 -19.89
N CYS A 215 -5.01 -11.95 -19.44
CA CYS A 215 -5.25 -10.57 -19.85
C CYS A 215 -3.96 -9.74 -19.79
N SER A 216 -3.99 -8.56 -20.41
CA SER A 216 -2.99 -7.51 -20.15
C SER A 216 -3.63 -6.44 -19.28
N TYR A 217 -3.04 -6.12 -18.14
CA TYR A 217 -3.57 -5.17 -17.16
C TYR A 217 -2.50 -4.16 -16.71
N SER A 218 -2.87 -2.90 -16.63
CA SER A 218 -1.98 -1.84 -16.13
C SER A 218 -2.39 -1.45 -14.72
N VAL A 219 -1.46 -1.61 -13.78
CA VAL A 219 -1.64 -1.24 -12.38
C VAL A 219 -1.89 0.26 -12.25
N MET A 220 -2.82 0.66 -11.40
CA MET A 220 -3.11 2.07 -11.12
C MET A 220 -1.91 2.82 -10.52
N PRO A 221 -1.80 4.15 -10.70
CA PRO A 221 -0.74 4.93 -10.09
C PRO A 221 -0.83 4.95 -8.57
N ASP A 222 0.34 5.04 -7.89
CA ASP A 222 0.41 5.04 -6.42
C ASP A 222 -0.02 6.40 -5.84
N ARG A 223 -1.20 6.43 -5.22
CA ARG A 223 -1.74 7.62 -4.56
C ARG A 223 -0.92 8.03 -3.32
N ILE A 224 -0.26 7.09 -2.66
CA ILE A 224 0.54 7.39 -1.48
C ILE A 224 1.88 7.99 -1.89
N GLU A 225 2.49 7.50 -2.95
CA GLU A 225 3.65 8.13 -3.57
C GLU A 225 3.32 9.55 -4.02
N THR A 226 2.22 9.74 -4.77
CA THR A 226 1.70 11.04 -5.20
C THR A 226 1.61 12.02 -4.03
N GLY A 227 0.87 11.63 -2.98
CA GLY A 227 0.67 12.48 -1.81
C GLY A 227 1.97 12.78 -1.07
N THR A 228 2.91 11.84 -1.00
CA THR A 228 4.21 12.04 -0.34
C THR A 228 5.03 13.15 -1.03
N TYR A 229 5.08 13.18 -2.38
CA TYR A 229 5.78 14.25 -3.09
C TYR A 229 5.08 15.59 -2.98
N LEU A 230 3.73 15.61 -3.02
CA LEU A 230 2.96 16.84 -2.79
C LEU A 230 3.22 17.41 -1.40
N ILE A 231 3.29 16.56 -0.35
CA ILE A 231 3.60 16.99 1.01
C ILE A 231 5.05 17.48 1.11
N ALA A 232 6.01 16.80 0.47
CA ALA A 232 7.40 17.25 0.44
C ALA A 232 7.52 18.66 -0.18
N ALA A 233 6.80 18.92 -1.27
CA ALA A 233 6.73 20.25 -1.87
C ALA A 233 6.07 21.28 -0.95
N ALA A 234 4.98 20.92 -0.27
CA ALA A 234 4.32 21.81 0.66
C ALA A 234 5.23 22.16 1.86
N ALA A 235 5.90 21.17 2.44
CA ALA A 235 6.83 21.38 3.55
C ALA A 235 8.02 22.26 3.16
N THR A 236 8.54 22.11 1.94
CA THR A 236 9.65 22.92 1.40
C THR A 236 9.21 24.24 0.77
N ARG A 237 7.92 24.59 0.83
CA ARG A 237 7.33 25.82 0.27
C ARG A 237 7.51 25.94 -1.25
N GLY A 238 7.54 24.79 -1.94
CA GLY A 238 7.89 24.67 -3.35
C GLY A 238 6.69 24.68 -4.29
N TYR A 239 7.03 24.43 -5.57
CA TYR A 239 6.10 24.18 -6.67
C TYR A 239 6.46 22.86 -7.33
N ILE A 240 5.49 21.95 -7.48
CA ILE A 240 5.70 20.72 -8.27
C ILE A 240 4.48 20.36 -9.12
N LYS A 241 4.75 19.63 -10.20
CA LYS A 241 3.76 18.93 -11.00
C LYS A 241 4.01 17.43 -10.95
N VAL A 242 3.03 16.67 -10.47
CA VAL A 242 3.04 15.20 -10.53
C VAL A 242 2.18 14.72 -11.68
N LYS A 243 2.72 13.84 -12.52
CA LYS A 243 2.10 13.29 -13.72
C LYS A 243 1.83 11.80 -13.56
N ASP A 244 0.98 11.28 -14.45
CA ASP A 244 0.58 9.87 -14.44
C ASP A 244 0.00 9.45 -13.09
N THR A 245 -0.89 10.30 -12.54
CA THR A 245 -1.58 10.09 -11.26
C THR A 245 -3.08 10.26 -11.42
N ARG A 246 -3.84 9.92 -10.38
CA ARG A 246 -5.30 10.01 -10.35
C ARG A 246 -5.74 10.93 -9.20
N PRO A 247 -6.13 12.18 -9.50
CA PRO A 247 -6.58 13.13 -8.47
C PRO A 247 -7.83 12.68 -7.71
N ASP A 248 -8.75 11.98 -8.39
CA ASP A 248 -10.03 11.50 -7.85
C ASP A 248 -9.91 10.54 -6.67
N ILE A 249 -8.75 9.87 -6.51
CA ILE A 249 -8.51 8.93 -5.40
C ILE A 249 -7.72 9.55 -4.24
N LEU A 250 -7.47 10.87 -4.28
CA LEU A 250 -6.65 11.62 -3.32
C LEU A 250 -7.38 12.78 -2.64
N GLU A 251 -8.68 12.92 -2.82
CA GLU A 251 -9.47 14.09 -2.37
C GLU A 251 -9.21 14.48 -0.90
N SER A 252 -9.20 13.50 0.01
CA SER A 252 -8.98 13.76 1.45
C SER A 252 -7.60 14.36 1.74
N VAL A 253 -6.58 13.96 0.97
CA VAL A 253 -5.20 14.47 1.10
C VAL A 253 -5.09 15.86 0.48
N LEU A 254 -5.63 16.05 -0.72
CA LEU A 254 -5.62 17.33 -1.44
C LEU A 254 -6.34 18.41 -0.63
N SER A 255 -7.51 18.11 -0.08
CA SER A 255 -8.25 19.03 0.80
C SER A 255 -7.42 19.46 2.03
N LYS A 256 -6.62 18.56 2.61
CA LYS A 256 -5.74 18.91 3.74
C LYS A 256 -4.55 19.76 3.31
N LEU A 257 -4.01 19.55 2.12
CA LEU A 257 -2.96 20.40 1.57
C LEU A 257 -3.47 21.81 1.23
N GLU A 258 -4.71 21.95 0.71
CA GLU A 258 -5.35 23.25 0.54
C GLU A 258 -5.57 23.97 1.86
N GLN A 259 -6.04 23.26 2.92
CA GLN A 259 -6.13 23.80 4.27
C GLN A 259 -4.78 24.25 4.82
N ALA A 260 -3.68 23.57 4.46
CA ALA A 260 -2.33 23.96 4.78
C ALA A 260 -1.85 25.20 3.99
N GLY A 261 -2.61 25.67 3.01
CA GLY A 261 -2.35 26.88 2.23
C GLY A 261 -1.76 26.63 0.86
N ALA A 262 -1.77 25.39 0.36
CA ALA A 262 -1.35 25.07 -0.99
C ALA A 262 -2.39 25.52 -2.03
N HIS A 263 -1.92 26.05 -3.15
CA HIS A 263 -2.71 26.22 -4.36
C HIS A 263 -2.58 24.97 -5.21
N ILE A 264 -3.71 24.32 -5.49
CA ILE A 264 -3.74 23.03 -6.20
C ILE A 264 -4.52 23.18 -7.49
N ASN A 265 -3.92 22.78 -8.61
CA ASN A 265 -4.57 22.61 -9.89
C ASN A 265 -4.55 21.13 -10.26
N ILE A 266 -5.68 20.62 -10.74
CA ILE A 266 -5.84 19.22 -11.16
C ILE A 266 -6.26 19.13 -12.63
N GLY A 267 -5.64 18.20 -13.36
CA GLY A 267 -6.08 17.75 -14.66
C GLY A 267 -6.53 16.29 -14.62
N GLU A 268 -6.73 15.68 -15.76
CA GLU A 268 -7.20 14.30 -15.86
C GLU A 268 -6.24 13.31 -15.18
N ASN A 269 -4.91 13.47 -15.40
CA ASN A 269 -3.87 12.55 -14.92
C ASN A 269 -2.67 13.29 -14.31
N TRP A 270 -2.86 14.50 -13.79
CA TRP A 270 -1.81 15.28 -13.14
C TRP A 270 -2.35 16.17 -12.04
N ILE A 271 -1.47 16.52 -11.11
CA ILE A 271 -1.71 17.46 -10.02
C ILE A 271 -0.54 18.44 -9.98
N GLU A 272 -0.84 19.73 -9.90
CA GLU A 272 0.10 20.80 -9.57
C GLU A 272 -0.17 21.30 -8.16
N LEU A 273 0.91 21.53 -7.39
CA LEU A 273 0.85 22.14 -6.09
C LEU A 273 1.84 23.30 -6.04
N ASP A 274 1.37 24.47 -5.60
CA ASP A 274 2.19 25.67 -5.42
C ASP A 274 1.97 26.28 -4.03
N MET A 275 3.01 26.34 -3.23
CA MET A 275 3.00 27.03 -1.96
C MET A 275 3.31 28.52 -2.05
N GLN A 276 3.68 29.04 -3.23
CA GLN A 276 4.08 30.43 -3.47
C GLN A 276 5.17 30.92 -2.47
N GLY A 277 6.09 30.03 -2.09
CA GLY A 277 7.12 30.33 -1.09
C GLY A 277 6.60 30.50 0.34
N LYS A 278 5.29 30.34 0.57
CA LYS A 278 4.69 30.56 1.90
C LYS A 278 4.87 29.34 2.81
N ARG A 279 5.05 29.59 4.10
CA ARG A 279 5.09 28.55 5.13
C ARG A 279 3.71 27.89 5.25
N PRO A 280 3.62 26.55 5.32
CA PRO A 280 2.35 25.87 5.48
C PRO A 280 1.69 26.21 6.83
N LYS A 281 0.38 26.13 6.91
CA LYS A 281 -0.39 26.17 8.14
C LYS A 281 -0.55 24.74 8.67
N ALA A 282 -0.51 24.58 9.99
CA ALA A 282 -0.74 23.31 10.62
C ALA A 282 -2.20 22.82 10.39
N VAL A 283 -2.36 21.53 10.13
CA VAL A 283 -3.66 20.92 9.88
C VAL A 283 -3.88 19.74 10.81
N SER A 284 -5.14 19.49 11.17
CA SER A 284 -5.52 18.33 11.95
C SER A 284 -6.13 17.25 11.04
N VAL A 285 -5.68 16.01 11.24
CA VAL A 285 -6.16 14.86 10.49
C VAL A 285 -6.55 13.71 11.44
N ARG A 286 -7.49 12.90 11.00
CA ARG A 286 -7.86 11.63 11.63
C ARG A 286 -7.87 10.54 10.58
N THR A 287 -7.08 9.49 10.79
CA THR A 287 -7.04 8.37 9.86
C THR A 287 -8.31 7.52 9.97
N ALA A 288 -8.77 6.98 8.87
CA ALA A 288 -9.83 5.99 8.80
C ALA A 288 -9.79 5.28 7.44
N PRO A 289 -10.50 4.14 7.26
CA PRO A 289 -10.64 3.50 5.96
C PRO A 289 -11.14 4.46 4.86
N TYR A 290 -10.75 4.19 3.63
CA TYR A 290 -11.15 4.99 2.46
C TYR A 290 -12.69 5.14 2.38
N PRO A 291 -13.24 6.31 2.01
CA PRO A 291 -12.57 7.48 1.41
C PRO A 291 -12.03 8.51 2.42
N ALA A 292 -11.97 8.17 3.71
CA ALA A 292 -11.40 9.05 4.70
C ALA A 292 -9.88 9.18 4.56
N PHE A 293 -9.23 9.89 5.50
CA PHE A 293 -7.81 10.18 5.43
C PHE A 293 -6.97 8.91 5.65
N PRO A 294 -6.08 8.55 4.69
CA PRO A 294 -5.34 7.30 4.74
C PRO A 294 -4.26 7.28 5.83
N THR A 295 -4.22 6.18 6.58
CA THR A 295 -3.19 5.95 7.60
C THR A 295 -1.76 5.98 7.01
N ASP A 296 -1.58 5.66 5.74
CA ASP A 296 -0.30 5.68 5.03
C ASP A 296 0.26 7.09 4.78
N MET A 297 -0.52 8.14 5.05
CA MET A 297 -0.13 9.54 4.90
C MET A 297 0.06 10.29 6.23
N GLN A 298 -0.23 9.65 7.37
CA GLN A 298 -0.18 10.35 8.65
C GLN A 298 1.24 10.79 9.03
N ALA A 299 2.28 9.99 8.75
CA ALA A 299 3.65 10.32 9.08
C ALA A 299 4.17 11.51 8.26
N GLN A 300 3.82 11.59 6.98
CA GLN A 300 4.18 12.70 6.09
C GLN A 300 3.51 14.01 6.55
N PHE A 301 2.24 13.97 6.98
CA PHE A 301 1.58 15.15 7.57
C PHE A 301 2.15 15.52 8.94
N THR A 302 2.67 14.58 9.72
CA THR A 302 3.44 14.87 10.93
C THR A 302 4.69 15.69 10.58
N ALA A 303 5.40 15.33 9.52
CA ALA A 303 6.56 16.09 9.04
C ALA A 303 6.17 17.50 8.54
N LEU A 304 5.08 17.63 7.78
CA LEU A 304 4.55 18.93 7.34
C LEU A 304 4.21 19.82 8.53
N ASN A 305 3.46 19.32 9.51
CA ASN A 305 3.04 20.05 10.68
C ASN A 305 4.24 20.50 11.53
N SER A 306 5.33 19.72 11.55
CA SER A 306 6.53 20.06 12.33
C SER A 306 7.18 21.40 11.93
N VAL A 307 6.97 21.84 10.68
CA VAL A 307 7.48 23.13 10.18
C VAL A 307 6.36 24.10 9.79
N ALA A 308 5.12 23.79 10.10
CA ALA A 308 3.96 24.61 9.80
C ALA A 308 3.81 25.78 10.79
N VAL A 309 2.92 26.72 10.50
CA VAL A 309 2.49 27.77 11.43
C VAL A 309 1.33 27.22 12.26
N GLY A 310 1.47 27.26 13.59
CA GLY A 310 0.43 26.83 14.52
C GLY A 310 0.60 25.39 15.00
N THR A 311 -0.46 24.84 15.58
CA THR A 311 -0.52 23.50 16.16
C THR A 311 -1.49 22.63 15.37
N GLY A 312 -1.06 21.45 14.98
CA GLY A 312 -1.90 20.44 14.35
C GLY A 312 -1.97 19.17 15.19
N SER A 313 -3.01 18.36 14.98
CA SER A 313 -3.16 17.06 15.63
C SER A 313 -3.34 15.96 14.61
N ILE A 314 -2.77 14.78 14.87
CA ILE A 314 -2.94 13.60 14.04
C ILE A 314 -3.43 12.47 14.92
N THR A 315 -4.67 12.04 14.70
CA THR A 315 -5.28 10.91 15.40
C THR A 315 -5.23 9.66 14.51
N GLU A 316 -4.50 8.64 14.96
CA GLU A 316 -4.40 7.35 14.28
C GLU A 316 -5.44 6.38 14.84
N THR A 317 -6.30 5.85 13.96
CA THR A 317 -7.37 4.93 14.36
C THR A 317 -7.31 3.57 13.68
N VAL A 318 -6.33 3.36 12.81
CA VAL A 318 -6.18 2.11 12.05
C VAL A 318 -5.10 1.21 12.65
N PHE A 319 -3.96 1.81 13.07
CA PHE A 319 -2.84 1.06 13.63
C PHE A 319 -2.33 1.67 14.93
N GLU A 320 -2.37 0.91 16.01
CA GLU A 320 -2.10 1.36 17.38
C GLU A 320 -0.65 1.83 17.64
N ASN A 321 0.34 1.31 16.88
CA ASN A 321 1.76 1.60 17.11
C ASN A 321 2.42 2.40 15.99
N ARG A 322 1.69 3.29 15.31
CA ARG A 322 2.20 3.93 14.10
C ARG A 322 2.86 5.30 14.32
N PHE A 323 3.36 5.59 15.52
CA PHE A 323 4.03 6.85 15.86
C PHE A 323 5.53 6.70 16.15
N MET A 324 6.17 5.64 15.70
CA MET A 324 7.60 5.39 15.95
C MET A 324 8.52 6.48 15.38
N HIS A 325 8.14 7.12 14.28
CA HIS A 325 8.87 8.24 13.67
C HIS A 325 8.94 9.50 14.54
N VAL A 326 8.02 9.64 15.50
CA VAL A 326 7.97 10.82 16.38
C VAL A 326 9.25 10.98 17.18
N HIS A 327 9.81 9.90 17.71
CA HIS A 327 11.05 9.94 18.47
C HIS A 327 12.22 10.49 17.63
N GLU A 328 12.34 10.03 16.40
CA GLU A 328 13.39 10.45 15.49
C GLU A 328 13.18 11.93 15.05
N MET A 329 11.94 12.36 14.82
CA MET A 329 11.64 13.75 14.49
C MET A 329 11.91 14.68 15.67
N ASN A 330 11.61 14.27 16.90
CA ASN A 330 11.95 15.05 18.10
C ASN A 330 13.48 15.20 18.28
N ARG A 331 14.28 14.18 17.87
CA ARG A 331 15.76 14.31 17.81
C ARG A 331 16.20 15.38 16.80
N MET A 332 15.43 15.60 15.74
CA MET A 332 15.64 16.69 14.78
C MET A 332 15.12 18.03 15.27
N GLY A 333 14.62 18.12 16.50
CA GLY A 333 14.12 19.35 17.11
C GLY A 333 12.66 19.67 16.83
N ALA A 334 11.88 18.72 16.34
CA ALA A 334 10.43 18.86 16.26
C ALA A 334 9.81 18.93 17.66
N SER A 335 8.67 19.60 17.78
CA SER A 335 7.90 19.70 19.03
C SER A 335 6.64 18.84 18.91
N ILE A 336 6.79 17.54 19.21
CA ILE A 336 5.72 16.54 19.05
C ILE A 336 5.47 15.86 20.39
N ARG A 337 4.20 15.84 20.82
CA ARG A 337 3.73 15.11 22.00
C ARG A 337 2.79 13.99 21.57
N VAL A 338 2.95 12.81 22.18
CA VAL A 338 2.07 11.66 21.96
C VAL A 338 1.08 11.54 23.11
N GLU A 339 -0.21 11.57 22.82
CA GLU A 339 -1.31 11.48 23.77
C GLU A 339 -2.27 10.34 23.31
N GLY A 340 -2.02 9.13 23.83
CA GLY A 340 -2.76 7.96 23.40
C GLY A 340 -2.56 7.64 21.91
N ASN A 341 -3.65 7.66 21.15
CA ASN A 341 -3.63 7.47 19.70
C ASN A 341 -3.55 8.78 18.90
N THR A 342 -3.17 9.88 19.53
CA THR A 342 -3.08 11.20 18.89
C THR A 342 -1.70 11.78 19.14
N VAL A 343 -1.10 12.38 18.12
CA VAL A 343 0.06 13.23 18.25
C VAL A 343 -0.34 14.68 18.06
N ILE A 344 0.18 15.56 18.94
CA ILE A 344 0.04 17.01 18.86
C ILE A 344 1.39 17.56 18.41
N VAL A 345 1.37 18.30 17.32
CA VAL A 345 2.55 18.84 16.65
C VAL A 345 2.51 20.35 16.70
N ASP A 346 3.41 20.97 17.45
CA ASP A 346 3.62 22.42 17.44
C ASP A 346 4.70 22.73 16.40
N GLY A 347 4.35 23.53 15.40
CA GLY A 347 5.29 23.84 14.32
C GLY A 347 6.45 24.70 14.79
N VAL A 348 7.67 24.29 14.43
CA VAL A 348 8.91 25.04 14.72
C VAL A 348 9.40 25.79 13.47
N ASP A 349 10.24 26.79 13.63
CA ASP A 349 10.73 27.59 12.49
C ASP A 349 11.67 26.80 11.59
N SER A 350 12.45 25.88 12.15
CA SER A 350 13.34 24.98 11.41
C SER A 350 13.63 23.71 12.21
N LEU A 351 13.83 22.61 11.50
CA LEU A 351 14.40 21.38 12.05
C LEU A 351 15.93 21.41 11.97
N LYS A 352 16.58 20.60 12.80
CA LYS A 352 18.02 20.40 12.80
C LYS A 352 18.35 19.09 12.11
N GLY A 353 19.38 19.07 11.28
CA GLY A 353 19.91 17.83 10.75
C GLY A 353 20.45 16.92 11.84
N ALA A 354 20.19 15.63 11.73
CA ALA A 354 20.65 14.61 12.65
C ALA A 354 20.77 13.25 11.94
N PRO A 355 21.59 12.32 12.45
CA PRO A 355 21.46 10.92 12.09
C PRO A 355 20.16 10.37 12.72
N VAL A 356 19.28 9.80 11.88
CA VAL A 356 17.98 9.25 12.26
C VAL A 356 17.79 7.87 11.63
N MET A 357 16.95 7.06 12.23
CA MET A 357 16.75 5.68 11.84
C MET A 357 15.34 5.44 11.33
N ALA A 358 15.24 4.92 10.11
CA ALA A 358 13.98 4.45 9.55
C ALA A 358 13.44 3.27 10.36
N THR A 359 12.18 3.31 10.76
CA THR A 359 11.53 2.29 11.57
C THR A 359 10.53 1.45 10.80
N ASP A 360 9.92 2.04 9.79
CA ASP A 360 9.01 1.41 8.83
C ASP A 360 8.96 2.24 7.53
N LEU A 361 8.25 1.71 6.53
CA LEU A 361 8.15 2.30 5.20
C LEU A 361 7.68 3.76 5.20
N ARG A 362 6.60 4.08 5.91
CA ARG A 362 5.99 5.43 5.87
C ARG A 362 6.65 6.40 6.84
N ALA A 363 7.11 5.90 7.98
CA ALA A 363 7.98 6.65 8.88
C ALA A 363 9.26 7.11 8.16
N SER A 364 9.86 6.23 7.35
CA SER A 364 11.05 6.55 6.56
C SER A 364 10.84 7.74 5.62
N ALA A 365 9.71 7.77 4.91
CA ALA A 365 9.37 8.88 4.01
C ALA A 365 9.20 10.20 4.78
N SER A 366 8.59 10.17 5.99
CA SER A 366 8.46 11.38 6.82
C SER A 366 9.82 11.92 7.29
N LEU A 367 10.79 11.04 7.60
CA LEU A 367 12.14 11.44 7.96
C LEU A 367 12.91 12.07 6.79
N ILE A 368 12.68 11.58 5.56
CA ILE A 368 13.21 12.24 4.36
C ILE A 368 12.63 13.64 4.23
N ILE A 369 11.30 13.80 4.34
CA ILE A 369 10.65 15.12 4.28
C ILE A 369 11.21 16.04 5.36
N ALA A 370 11.36 15.56 6.59
CA ALA A 370 11.96 16.31 7.69
C ALA A 370 13.41 16.72 7.37
N GLY A 371 14.19 15.81 6.74
CA GLY A 371 15.55 16.10 6.28
C GLY A 371 15.60 17.19 5.20
N LEU A 372 14.64 17.23 4.27
CA LEU A 372 14.56 18.26 3.21
C LEU A 372 14.32 19.68 3.76
N VAL A 373 13.71 19.78 4.93
CA VAL A 373 13.41 21.08 5.60
C VAL A 373 14.34 21.38 6.76
N SER A 374 15.33 20.52 7.03
CA SER A 374 16.32 20.74 8.08
C SER A 374 17.39 21.76 7.65
N GLY A 375 17.92 22.49 8.62
CA GLY A 375 18.98 23.48 8.38
C GLY A 375 20.35 22.89 8.07
N ASN A 376 20.56 21.60 8.37
CA ASN A 376 21.84 20.89 8.23
C ASN A 376 21.62 19.52 7.58
N GLU A 377 22.70 18.78 7.30
CA GLU A 377 22.67 17.43 6.74
C GLU A 377 21.95 16.45 7.70
N THR A 378 21.05 15.67 7.14
CA THR A 378 20.35 14.58 7.83
C THR A 378 20.77 13.26 7.18
N CYS A 379 21.19 12.28 7.98
CA CYS A 379 21.47 10.94 7.53
C CYS A 379 20.34 10.01 7.98
N VAL A 380 19.71 9.32 7.04
CA VAL A 380 18.63 8.36 7.33
C VAL A 380 19.19 6.95 7.15
N ASP A 381 19.30 6.22 8.25
CA ASP A 381 19.73 4.83 8.27
C ASP A 381 18.57 3.85 8.01
N ARG A 382 18.89 2.59 7.66
CA ARG A 382 17.93 1.51 7.37
C ARG A 382 16.99 1.81 6.21
N ILE A 383 17.50 2.42 5.16
CA ILE A 383 16.73 2.85 3.98
C ILE A 383 16.08 1.71 3.21
N TYR A 384 16.43 0.44 3.48
CA TYR A 384 15.73 -0.71 2.92
C TYR A 384 14.22 -0.69 3.20
N HIS A 385 13.76 0.01 4.25
CA HIS A 385 12.35 0.25 4.47
C HIS A 385 11.74 1.13 3.38
N ILE A 386 12.48 2.13 2.88
CA ILE A 386 12.03 3.03 1.81
C ILE A 386 11.90 2.29 0.49
N ASP A 387 12.86 1.43 0.16
CA ASP A 387 12.92 0.65 -1.08
C ASP A 387 11.76 -0.35 -1.24
N ARG A 388 11.01 -0.56 -0.17
CA ARG A 388 9.78 -1.36 -0.18
C ARG A 388 8.55 -0.62 -0.74
N GLY A 389 8.59 0.70 -0.88
CA GLY A 389 7.40 1.44 -1.29
C GLY A 389 7.62 2.76 -2.00
N TYR A 390 8.86 3.13 -2.28
CA TYR A 390 9.20 4.31 -3.09
C TYR A 390 10.30 3.94 -4.08
N GLU A 391 9.94 4.01 -5.35
CA GLU A 391 10.87 3.74 -6.43
C GLU A 391 11.87 4.89 -6.58
N CYS A 392 13.17 4.62 -6.38
CA CYS A 392 14.26 5.59 -6.56
C CYS A 392 13.93 6.98 -5.99
N ILE A 393 13.47 7.04 -4.73
CA ILE A 393 12.98 8.29 -4.12
C ILE A 393 14.01 9.41 -4.19
N GLU A 394 15.29 9.11 -4.05
CA GLU A 394 16.39 10.07 -4.15
C GLU A 394 16.49 10.68 -5.55
N GLU A 395 16.32 9.90 -6.62
CA GLU A 395 16.36 10.38 -7.99
C GLU A 395 15.17 11.29 -8.31
N LYS A 396 13.95 10.86 -7.93
CA LYS A 396 12.73 11.67 -8.12
C LYS A 396 12.81 12.99 -7.33
N LEU A 397 13.34 12.96 -6.10
CA LEU A 397 13.55 14.18 -5.31
C LEU A 397 14.65 15.07 -5.91
N GLN A 398 15.73 14.52 -6.49
CA GLN A 398 16.74 15.29 -7.21
C GLN A 398 16.13 15.99 -8.43
N LEU A 399 15.26 15.32 -9.20
CA LEU A 399 14.52 15.94 -10.31
C LEU A 399 13.68 17.14 -9.86
N LEU A 400 13.23 17.14 -8.60
CA LEU A 400 12.52 18.25 -7.97
C LEU A 400 13.45 19.26 -7.28
N GLY A 401 14.77 19.19 -7.54
CA GLY A 401 15.76 20.13 -7.02
C GLY A 401 16.21 19.87 -5.58
N ALA A 402 15.88 18.75 -4.98
CA ALA A 402 16.36 18.38 -3.65
C ALA A 402 17.83 17.98 -3.67
N ARG A 403 18.56 18.34 -2.58
CA ARG A 403 19.94 17.89 -2.36
C ARG A 403 19.94 16.62 -1.52
N ILE A 404 19.79 15.50 -2.17
CA ILE A 404 19.73 14.17 -1.55
C ILE A 404 20.63 13.20 -2.31
N ARG A 405 21.21 12.26 -1.61
CA ARG A 405 22.00 11.18 -2.22
C ARG A 405 21.94 9.93 -1.37
N ARG A 406 22.06 8.79 -2.02
CA ARG A 406 22.30 7.53 -1.34
C ARG A 406 23.79 7.40 -1.03
N VAL A 407 24.12 6.99 0.18
CA VAL A 407 25.51 6.72 0.59
C VAL A 407 25.66 5.23 0.90
N PRO A 408 26.80 4.61 0.60
CA PRO A 408 27.08 3.25 1.01
C PRO A 408 27.03 3.14 2.54
N SER A 409 26.43 2.04 3.04
CA SER A 409 26.41 1.69 4.47
C SER A 409 27.76 1.15 4.94
#